data_1880f76c60ade32174052ceea566778c
#
_entry.id   1880f76c60ade32174052ceea566778c
#
_cell.length_a   1.000
_cell.length_b   1.000
_cell.length_c   1.000
_cell.angle_alpha   90.00
_cell.angle_beta   90.00
_cell.angle_gamma   90.00
#
_symmetry.space_group_name_H-M   'P 1'
#
loop_
_entity.id
_entity.type
_entity.pdbx_description
1 polymer ?
#
loop_
_entity_poly.entity_id
_entity_poly.type
_entity_poly.pdbx_seq_one_letter_code
_entity_poly.pdbx_strand_id
1 'polypeptide(L)'
;MAANDRLKQELIEQFGTPCAVIDLDIVDRNIAHLQSLCDAAGLANRPHIKTHKSPVLARRQLDAGAIGITCQKLGEAEVMAEAGIEDILIATNIIGAARSGRLAALQRRMSLKICADNPVSLAAYAEAGQAADRPVRVLVECDTGQKRAGVETPEEAVALARIIRDDPWLEFGGLMFYPPVDGWPATQKFLDSARDGLGELGLVADIISTGGTPNLVNLGRLDGATEHRAGTCIFNDRMMMAAGVADIGDCALDIFTSVVSRAGETRGILDAGSKTFTSDIGGLDGFGLIREHPEARIHKMAEEHGFLDLSGCEAPPAVGDIMRVVPNHVCVAVNMVDQLVAVRGNDIVDVLPVAARGRLV
;
A
#
# COMPACT_ATOMS: atom_id res chain seq x y z
N MET A 1 -16.45 -17.32 29.87
CA MET A 1 -16.27 -16.78 28.49
C MET A 1 -14.79 -16.77 28.19
N ALA A 2 -14.36 -17.38 27.09
CA ALA A 2 -12.99 -17.29 26.68
C ALA A 2 -12.64 -15.81 26.41
N ALA A 3 -11.38 -15.38 26.61
CA ALA A 3 -10.96 -13.98 26.43
C ALA A 3 -11.30 -13.43 25.05
N ASN A 4 -11.26 -14.28 24.04
CA ASN A 4 -11.61 -13.95 22.65
C ASN A 4 -13.13 -13.67 22.46
N ASP A 5 -14.01 -14.28 23.27
CA ASP A 5 -15.45 -14.06 23.20
C ASP A 5 -15.84 -12.69 23.77
N ARG A 6 -15.10 -12.24 24.81
CA ARG A 6 -15.32 -10.90 25.40
C ARG A 6 -15.01 -9.81 24.38
N LEU A 7 -13.87 -9.85 23.72
CA LEU A 7 -13.50 -8.85 22.70
C LEU A 7 -14.53 -8.81 21.56
N LYS A 8 -14.95 -9.99 21.06
CA LYS A 8 -15.98 -10.07 20.01
C LYS A 8 -17.27 -9.39 20.45
N GLN A 9 -17.73 -9.67 21.66
CA GLN A 9 -18.94 -9.08 22.21
C GLN A 9 -18.81 -7.55 22.33
N GLU A 10 -17.71 -7.06 22.88
CA GLU A 10 -17.44 -5.62 23.03
C GLU A 10 -17.38 -4.89 21.68
N LEU A 11 -16.72 -5.47 20.68
CA LEU A 11 -16.67 -4.93 19.32
C LEU A 11 -18.07 -4.79 18.70
N ILE A 12 -18.92 -5.81 18.87
CA ILE A 12 -20.28 -5.79 18.32
C ILE A 12 -21.15 -4.78 19.03
N GLU A 13 -21.06 -4.68 20.35
CA GLU A 13 -21.84 -3.72 21.14
C GLU A 13 -21.48 -2.28 20.81
N GLN A 14 -20.20 -1.99 20.53
CA GLN A 14 -19.73 -0.63 20.25
C GLN A 14 -19.82 -0.24 18.78
N PHE A 15 -19.55 -1.17 17.84
CA PHE A 15 -19.38 -0.85 16.41
C PHE A 15 -20.33 -1.61 15.51
N GLY A 16 -20.88 -2.73 15.95
CA GLY A 16 -21.65 -3.64 15.10
C GLY A 16 -20.78 -4.45 14.14
N THR A 17 -21.41 -5.14 13.21
CA THR A 17 -20.78 -5.83 12.08
C THR A 17 -21.38 -5.34 10.76
N PRO A 18 -20.61 -5.33 9.64
CA PRO A 18 -19.19 -5.66 9.57
C PRO A 18 -18.29 -4.57 10.13
N CYS A 19 -17.16 -4.95 10.76
CA CYS A 19 -16.22 -4.04 11.38
C CYS A 19 -14.77 -4.41 11.02
N ALA A 20 -13.98 -3.43 10.58
CA ALA A 20 -12.56 -3.62 10.29
C ALA A 20 -11.72 -3.41 11.55
N VAL A 21 -11.03 -4.45 11.97
CA VAL A 21 -10.23 -4.49 13.20
C VAL A 21 -8.78 -4.76 12.87
N ILE A 22 -7.86 -4.02 13.48
CA ILE A 22 -6.41 -4.25 13.37
C ILE A 22 -5.81 -4.60 14.73
N ASP A 23 -4.97 -5.62 14.74
CA ASP A 23 -4.14 -5.98 15.89
C ASP A 23 -2.84 -5.17 15.86
N LEU A 24 -2.70 -4.20 16.78
CA LEU A 24 -1.53 -3.31 16.84
C LEU A 24 -0.24 -4.04 17.24
N ASP A 25 -0.30 -5.17 17.93
CA ASP A 25 0.90 -5.95 18.25
C ASP A 25 1.45 -6.59 16.98
N ILE A 26 0.57 -7.06 16.09
CA ILE A 26 0.96 -7.58 14.77
C ILE A 26 1.43 -6.44 13.86
N VAL A 27 0.72 -5.30 13.84
CA VAL A 27 1.12 -4.10 13.07
C VAL A 27 2.52 -3.65 13.46
N ASP A 28 2.79 -3.48 14.75
CA ASP A 28 4.09 -3.01 15.24
C ASP A 28 5.21 -4.02 14.91
N ARG A 29 4.93 -5.33 15.00
CA ARG A 29 5.85 -6.39 14.59
C ARG A 29 6.14 -6.33 13.07
N ASN A 30 5.12 -6.15 12.25
CA ASN A 30 5.27 -6.07 10.81
C ASN A 30 6.07 -4.83 10.39
N ILE A 31 5.84 -3.67 11.05
CA ILE A 31 6.61 -2.44 10.83
C ILE A 31 8.08 -2.68 11.16
N ALA A 32 8.37 -3.25 12.33
CA ALA A 32 9.73 -3.53 12.77
C ALA A 32 10.43 -4.55 11.86
N HIS A 33 9.69 -5.56 11.39
CA HIS A 33 10.21 -6.56 10.46
C HIS A 33 10.62 -5.94 9.11
N LEU A 34 9.76 -5.10 8.51
CA LEU A 34 10.10 -4.39 7.27
C LEU A 34 11.35 -3.52 7.44
N GLN A 35 11.43 -2.75 8.55
CA GLN A 35 12.58 -1.92 8.83
C GLN A 35 13.86 -2.77 8.94
N SER A 36 13.81 -3.85 9.69
CA SER A 36 14.95 -4.76 9.86
C SER A 36 15.42 -5.39 8.53
N LEU A 37 14.47 -5.75 7.64
CA LEU A 37 14.81 -6.26 6.31
C LEU A 37 15.50 -5.21 5.45
N CYS A 38 15.03 -3.97 5.48
CA CYS A 38 15.66 -2.86 4.77
C CYS A 38 17.06 -2.57 5.31
N ASP A 39 17.22 -2.49 6.62
CA ASP A 39 18.51 -2.26 7.29
C ASP A 39 19.52 -3.35 6.94
N ALA A 40 19.11 -4.62 6.99
CA ALA A 40 19.95 -5.76 6.63
C ALA A 40 20.40 -5.75 5.16
N ALA A 41 19.56 -5.19 4.27
CA ALA A 41 19.86 -5.02 2.85
C ALA A 41 20.64 -3.73 2.53
N GLY A 42 20.90 -2.87 3.52
CA GLY A 42 21.51 -1.56 3.32
C GLY A 42 20.62 -0.57 2.54
N LEU A 43 19.30 -0.74 2.61
CA LEU A 43 18.31 0.08 1.92
C LEU A 43 17.56 0.97 2.90
N ALA A 44 17.26 2.19 2.53
CA ALA A 44 16.31 3.00 3.27
C ALA A 44 14.88 2.46 3.10
N ASN A 45 14.09 2.49 4.18
CA ASN A 45 12.69 2.15 4.14
C ASN A 45 11.85 3.41 3.87
N ARG A 46 11.07 3.41 2.78
CA ARG A 46 10.09 4.45 2.43
C ARG A 46 8.71 3.83 2.21
N PRO A 47 8.01 3.40 3.26
CA PRO A 47 6.79 2.62 3.16
C PRO A 47 5.69 3.32 2.36
N HIS A 48 4.88 2.53 1.66
CA HIS A 48 3.76 3.03 0.87
C HIS A 48 2.47 3.08 1.69
N ILE A 49 1.95 4.28 1.95
CA ILE A 49 0.80 4.48 2.84
C ILE A 49 -0.57 4.19 2.19
N LYS A 50 -0.63 3.94 0.89
CA LYS A 50 -1.90 3.64 0.19
C LYS A 50 -2.67 2.47 0.79
N THR A 51 -2.00 1.59 1.54
CA THR A 51 -2.61 0.43 2.19
C THR A 51 -3.47 0.84 3.37
N HIS A 52 -2.95 1.71 4.23
CA HIS A 52 -3.64 2.09 5.48
C HIS A 52 -4.23 3.50 5.47
N LYS A 53 -3.70 4.43 4.67
CA LYS A 53 -4.19 5.81 4.50
C LYS A 53 -4.41 6.59 5.81
N SER A 54 -3.69 6.21 6.87
CA SER A 54 -3.78 6.77 8.22
C SER A 54 -2.48 7.48 8.60
N PRO A 55 -2.52 8.78 8.96
CA PRO A 55 -1.36 9.50 9.47
C PRO A 55 -0.78 8.89 10.75
N VAL A 56 -1.63 8.30 11.61
CA VAL A 56 -1.19 7.64 12.84
C VAL A 56 -0.27 6.45 12.53
N LEU A 57 -0.66 5.61 11.57
CA LEU A 57 0.15 4.46 11.15
C LEU A 57 1.40 4.89 10.38
N ALA A 58 1.30 5.94 9.57
CA ALA A 58 2.48 6.52 8.90
C ALA A 58 3.51 7.04 9.92
N ARG A 59 3.05 7.69 11.01
CA ARG A 59 3.94 8.15 12.09
C ARG A 59 4.65 6.97 12.77
N ARG A 60 3.92 5.87 13.06
CA ARG A 60 4.55 4.65 13.62
C ARG A 60 5.66 4.09 12.71
N GLN A 61 5.48 4.14 11.39
CA GLN A 61 6.51 3.70 10.44
C GLN A 61 7.74 4.63 10.45
N LEU A 62 7.52 5.95 10.55
CA LEU A 62 8.60 6.93 10.69
C LEU A 62 9.35 6.76 12.01
N ASP A 63 8.63 6.56 13.12
CA ASP A 63 9.22 6.34 14.45
C ASP A 63 10.06 5.04 14.50
N ALA A 64 9.72 4.06 13.65
CA ALA A 64 10.49 2.82 13.49
C ALA A 64 11.73 2.95 12.59
N GLY A 65 11.98 4.11 11.98
CA GLY A 65 13.18 4.37 11.19
C GLY A 65 12.95 4.59 9.69
N ALA A 66 11.71 4.64 9.22
CA ALA A 66 11.44 5.00 7.83
C ALA A 66 11.90 6.43 7.53
N ILE A 67 12.55 6.64 6.38
CA ILE A 67 13.11 7.95 5.99
C ILE A 67 12.08 8.96 5.50
N GLY A 68 10.85 8.54 5.32
CA GLY A 68 9.72 9.26 4.75
C GLY A 68 8.67 8.26 4.30
N ILE A 69 7.68 8.70 3.55
CA ILE A 69 6.59 7.85 3.06
C ILE A 69 6.42 7.96 1.54
N THR A 70 5.71 6.96 0.99
CA THR A 70 5.23 7.00 -0.40
C THR A 70 3.71 7.14 -0.42
N CYS A 71 3.19 8.11 -1.15
CA CYS A 71 1.78 8.28 -1.45
C CYS A 71 1.48 7.88 -2.90
N GLN A 72 0.33 7.28 -3.16
CA GLN A 72 -0.08 6.97 -4.53
C GLN A 72 -0.73 8.17 -5.22
N LYS A 73 -1.40 9.03 -4.47
CA LYS A 73 -2.21 10.13 -4.98
C LYS A 73 -1.85 11.45 -4.29
N LEU A 74 -2.08 12.54 -5.03
CA LEU A 74 -1.87 13.90 -4.52
C LEU A 74 -2.71 14.17 -3.27
N GLY A 75 -3.98 13.74 -3.27
CA GLY A 75 -4.86 13.89 -2.12
C GLY A 75 -4.41 13.11 -0.88
N GLU A 76 -3.72 11.98 -1.05
CA GLU A 76 -3.08 11.28 0.08
C GLU A 76 -1.92 12.12 0.64
N ALA A 77 -1.08 12.67 -0.24
CA ALA A 77 0.05 13.51 0.17
C ALA A 77 -0.41 14.77 0.91
N GLU A 78 -1.52 15.40 0.50
CA GLU A 78 -2.11 16.54 1.21
C GLU A 78 -2.49 16.18 2.65
N VAL A 79 -3.20 15.06 2.86
CA VAL A 79 -3.61 14.61 4.19
C VAL A 79 -2.38 14.30 5.07
N MET A 80 -1.37 13.64 4.52
CA MET A 80 -0.14 13.32 5.26
C MET A 80 0.67 14.59 5.60
N ALA A 81 0.74 15.55 4.67
CA ALA A 81 1.37 16.84 4.89
C ALA A 81 0.66 17.69 5.95
N GLU A 82 -0.68 17.69 5.97
CA GLU A 82 -1.49 18.34 7.01
C GLU A 82 -1.21 17.74 8.39
N ALA A 83 -0.92 16.44 8.46
CA ALA A 83 -0.52 15.76 9.68
C ALA A 83 0.97 15.96 10.06
N GLY A 84 1.70 16.82 9.33
CA GLY A 84 3.10 17.16 9.64
C GLY A 84 4.13 16.12 9.18
N ILE A 85 3.82 15.33 8.16
CA ILE A 85 4.81 14.45 7.52
C ILE A 85 5.47 15.24 6.38
N GLU A 86 6.78 15.38 6.43
CA GLU A 86 7.53 16.31 5.58
C GLU A 86 8.24 15.64 4.39
N ASP A 87 8.65 14.37 4.51
CA ASP A 87 9.31 13.63 3.41
C ASP A 87 8.32 12.71 2.71
N ILE A 88 7.85 13.12 1.54
CA ILE A 88 6.82 12.43 0.75
C ILE A 88 7.31 12.23 -0.68
N LEU A 89 7.21 10.98 -1.16
CA LEU A 89 7.31 10.62 -2.57
C LEU A 89 5.92 10.32 -3.13
N ILE A 90 5.51 11.02 -4.17
CA ILE A 90 4.26 10.74 -4.90
C ILE A 90 4.56 9.81 -6.08
N ALA A 91 4.04 8.58 -6.02
CA ALA A 91 4.32 7.53 -6.99
C ALA A 91 3.22 7.44 -8.07
N THR A 92 2.91 8.55 -8.72
CA THR A 92 1.99 8.63 -9.85
C THR A 92 2.20 9.89 -10.67
N ASN A 93 1.91 9.82 -11.95
CA ASN A 93 1.88 11.00 -12.83
C ASN A 93 0.73 11.94 -12.44
N ILE A 94 1.03 13.23 -12.33
CA ILE A 94 0.04 14.29 -12.11
C ILE A 94 -0.08 15.11 -13.39
N ILE A 95 -1.30 15.19 -13.93
CA ILE A 95 -1.58 15.86 -15.19
C ILE A 95 -2.77 16.81 -15.00
N GLY A 96 -2.67 17.99 -15.59
CA GLY A 96 -3.73 19.00 -15.63
C GLY A 96 -3.58 20.10 -14.58
N ALA A 97 -3.93 21.32 -15.01
CA ALA A 97 -3.67 22.59 -14.28
C ALA A 97 -4.23 22.62 -12.85
N ALA A 98 -5.42 22.03 -12.61
CA ALA A 98 -6.00 21.98 -11.27
C ALA A 98 -5.12 21.20 -10.28
N ARG A 99 -4.48 20.12 -10.75
CA ARG A 99 -3.58 19.30 -9.93
C ARG A 99 -2.20 19.94 -9.79
N SER A 100 -1.70 20.62 -10.83
CA SER A 100 -0.45 21.39 -10.76
C SER A 100 -0.53 22.49 -9.70
N GLY A 101 -1.66 23.19 -9.59
CA GLY A 101 -1.88 24.20 -8.54
C GLY A 101 -1.85 23.62 -7.12
N ARG A 102 -2.42 22.41 -6.91
CA ARG A 102 -2.36 21.70 -5.63
C ARG A 102 -0.94 21.20 -5.33
N LEU A 103 -0.23 20.70 -6.34
CA LEU A 103 1.18 20.30 -6.21
C LEU A 103 2.05 21.50 -5.81
N ALA A 104 1.84 22.67 -6.43
CA ALA A 104 2.53 23.91 -6.07
C ALA A 104 2.27 24.31 -4.61
N ALA A 105 1.03 24.15 -4.13
CA ALA A 105 0.69 24.45 -2.74
C ALA A 105 1.44 23.54 -1.75
N LEU A 106 1.59 22.26 -2.06
CA LEU A 106 2.41 21.34 -1.26
C LEU A 106 3.90 21.67 -1.38
N GLN A 107 4.41 21.95 -2.57
CA GLN A 107 5.83 22.26 -2.81
C GLN A 107 6.30 23.51 -2.05
N ARG A 108 5.43 24.50 -1.81
CA ARG A 108 5.75 25.65 -0.93
C ARG A 108 6.00 25.26 0.52
N ARG A 109 5.37 24.19 0.99
CA ARG A 109 5.40 23.77 2.40
C ARG A 109 6.51 22.74 2.68
N MET A 110 6.87 21.94 1.69
CA MET A 110 7.81 20.83 1.86
C MET A 110 8.57 20.54 0.57
N SER A 111 9.63 19.77 0.67
CA SER A 111 10.37 19.24 -0.48
C SER A 111 9.75 17.92 -0.91
N LEU A 112 8.87 17.97 -1.93
CA LEU A 112 8.27 16.79 -2.50
C LEU A 112 9.23 16.08 -3.46
N LYS A 113 9.09 14.77 -3.51
CA LYS A 113 9.57 13.94 -4.61
C LYS A 113 8.37 13.40 -5.38
N ILE A 114 8.47 13.34 -6.69
CA ILE A 114 7.38 12.83 -7.52
C ILE A 114 7.94 12.02 -8.69
N CYS A 115 7.22 11.00 -9.17
CA CYS A 115 7.64 10.28 -10.36
C CYS A 115 7.04 10.87 -11.65
N ALA A 116 7.75 10.66 -12.76
CA ALA A 116 7.26 10.94 -14.10
C ALA A 116 7.77 9.89 -15.09
N ASP A 117 6.96 9.57 -16.10
CA ASP A 117 7.33 8.72 -17.24
C ASP A 117 7.03 9.38 -18.59
N ASN A 118 6.66 10.67 -18.61
CA ASN A 118 6.32 11.37 -19.84
C ASN A 118 6.53 12.89 -19.73
N PRO A 119 6.75 13.58 -20.87
CA PRO A 119 6.98 15.04 -20.88
C PRO A 119 5.77 15.88 -20.43
N VAL A 120 4.55 15.36 -20.57
CA VAL A 120 3.33 16.10 -20.17
C VAL A 120 3.29 16.28 -18.65
N SER A 121 3.65 15.24 -17.90
CA SER A 121 3.78 15.32 -16.45
C SER A 121 4.91 16.27 -16.04
N LEU A 122 6.06 16.23 -16.73
CA LEU A 122 7.18 17.15 -16.47
C LEU A 122 6.80 18.61 -16.67
N ALA A 123 6.06 18.93 -17.74
CA ALA A 123 5.56 20.29 -17.94
C ALA A 123 4.66 20.77 -16.80
N ALA A 124 3.75 19.89 -16.33
CA ALA A 124 2.88 20.20 -15.20
C ALA A 124 3.67 20.40 -13.88
N TYR A 125 4.78 19.67 -13.70
CA TYR A 125 5.65 19.83 -12.53
C TYR A 125 6.49 21.10 -12.59
N ALA A 126 6.97 21.47 -13.79
CA ALA A 126 7.67 22.74 -14.01
C ALA A 126 6.77 23.94 -13.70
N GLU A 127 5.51 23.93 -14.18
CA GLU A 127 4.51 24.94 -13.82
C GLU A 127 4.28 25.01 -12.29
N ALA A 128 4.20 23.85 -11.62
CA ALA A 128 4.03 23.78 -10.17
C ALA A 128 5.28 24.31 -9.43
N GLY A 129 6.47 23.99 -9.90
CA GLY A 129 7.75 24.47 -9.35
C GLY A 129 7.87 25.99 -9.49
N GLN A 130 7.57 26.51 -10.66
CA GLN A 130 7.54 27.95 -10.92
C GLN A 130 6.54 28.67 -10.00
N ALA A 131 5.31 28.15 -9.89
CA ALA A 131 4.28 28.72 -9.03
C ALA A 131 4.64 28.62 -7.54
N ALA A 132 5.44 27.65 -7.15
CA ALA A 132 5.93 27.49 -5.78
C ALA A 132 7.21 28.28 -5.47
N ASP A 133 7.87 28.85 -6.49
CA ASP A 133 9.22 29.42 -6.43
C ASP A 133 10.26 28.43 -5.87
N ARG A 134 10.12 27.15 -6.26
CA ARG A 134 10.94 26.05 -5.76
C ARG A 134 10.91 24.88 -6.72
N PRO A 135 12.06 24.39 -7.23
CA PRO A 135 12.13 23.24 -8.12
C PRO A 135 11.47 22.00 -7.53
N VAL A 136 10.80 21.21 -8.38
CA VAL A 136 10.21 19.92 -8.01
C VAL A 136 11.22 18.83 -8.29
N ARG A 137 11.51 17.99 -7.28
CA ARG A 137 12.43 16.85 -7.42
C ARG A 137 11.70 15.65 -8.04
N VAL A 138 12.18 15.22 -9.21
CA VAL A 138 11.53 14.22 -10.05
C VAL A 138 12.37 12.95 -10.15
N LEU A 139 11.74 11.79 -9.91
CA LEU A 139 12.28 10.48 -10.23
C LEU A 139 11.65 10.00 -11.55
N VAL A 140 12.46 9.54 -12.49
CA VAL A 140 11.92 8.92 -13.70
C VAL A 140 11.43 7.51 -13.37
N GLU A 141 10.13 7.24 -13.62
CA GLU A 141 9.55 5.90 -13.45
C GLU A 141 9.91 5.04 -14.64
N CYS A 142 10.45 3.85 -14.37
CA CYS A 142 10.94 2.90 -15.36
C CYS A 142 10.18 1.57 -15.24
N ASP A 143 9.65 1.07 -16.34
CA ASP A 143 9.01 -0.24 -16.43
C ASP A 143 9.99 -1.30 -16.91
N THR A 144 10.22 -2.30 -16.11
CA THR A 144 11.10 -3.43 -16.41
C THR A 144 10.34 -4.76 -16.49
N GLY A 145 9.05 -4.69 -16.87
CA GLY A 145 8.23 -5.85 -17.17
C GLY A 145 6.87 -5.92 -16.53
N GLN A 146 6.48 -4.95 -15.67
CA GLN A 146 5.12 -4.89 -15.11
C GLN A 146 4.07 -4.44 -16.13
N LYS A 147 4.47 -3.74 -17.18
CA LYS A 147 3.61 -3.20 -18.23
C LYS A 147 2.44 -2.38 -17.69
N ARG A 148 2.77 -1.48 -16.76
CA ARG A 148 1.77 -0.62 -16.10
C ARG A 148 2.01 0.87 -16.38
N ALA A 149 3.06 1.42 -15.83
CA ALA A 149 3.52 2.80 -15.99
C ALA A 149 5.05 2.80 -15.93
N GLY A 150 5.68 3.78 -16.57
CA GLY A 150 7.12 3.90 -16.66
C GLY A 150 7.60 3.80 -18.09
N VAL A 151 8.76 4.40 -18.36
CA VAL A 151 9.45 4.26 -19.64
C VAL A 151 10.03 2.85 -19.76
N GLU A 152 10.01 2.30 -20.99
CA GLU A 152 10.38 0.90 -21.23
C GLU A 152 11.86 0.73 -21.64
N THR A 153 12.56 1.84 -21.98
CA THR A 153 13.96 1.79 -22.38
C THR A 153 14.84 2.75 -21.57
N PRO A 154 16.13 2.43 -21.37
CA PRO A 154 17.08 3.33 -20.73
C PRO A 154 17.23 4.66 -21.47
N GLU A 155 17.15 4.66 -22.82
CA GLU A 155 17.25 5.85 -23.66
C GLU A 155 16.08 6.82 -23.39
N GLU A 156 14.87 6.31 -23.21
CA GLU A 156 13.71 7.12 -22.83
C GLU A 156 13.89 7.72 -21.42
N ALA A 157 14.43 6.94 -20.48
CA ALA A 157 14.72 7.46 -19.12
C ALA A 157 15.75 8.59 -19.18
N VAL A 158 16.81 8.45 -19.97
CA VAL A 158 17.85 9.48 -20.19
C VAL A 158 17.26 10.71 -20.90
N ALA A 159 16.35 10.52 -21.86
CA ALA A 159 15.66 11.62 -22.53
C ALA A 159 14.81 12.46 -21.56
N LEU A 160 14.06 11.83 -20.66
CA LEU A 160 13.31 12.54 -19.62
C LEU A 160 14.24 13.21 -18.61
N ALA A 161 15.32 12.57 -18.20
CA ALA A 161 16.32 13.15 -17.31
C ALA A 161 16.96 14.42 -17.91
N ARG A 162 17.17 14.43 -19.22
CA ARG A 162 17.64 15.62 -19.95
C ARG A 162 16.63 16.77 -19.88
N ILE A 163 15.34 16.49 -20.11
CA ILE A 163 14.28 17.50 -19.98
C ILE A 163 14.27 18.08 -18.57
N ILE A 164 14.37 17.22 -17.55
CA ILE A 164 14.40 17.65 -16.15
C ILE A 164 15.62 18.53 -15.86
N ARG A 165 16.81 18.17 -16.34
CA ARG A 165 18.05 18.92 -16.16
C ARG A 165 17.98 20.32 -16.79
N ASP A 166 17.36 20.41 -17.97
CA ASP A 166 17.34 21.62 -18.80
C ASP A 166 16.25 22.61 -18.36
N ASP A 167 15.34 22.21 -17.43
CA ASP A 167 14.27 23.05 -16.89
C ASP A 167 14.64 23.57 -15.48
N PRO A 168 14.68 24.90 -15.24
CA PRO A 168 15.08 25.48 -13.95
C PRO A 168 14.12 25.17 -12.80
N TRP A 169 12.91 24.71 -13.08
CA TRP A 169 11.89 24.41 -12.09
C TRP A 169 11.78 22.91 -11.77
N LEU A 170 12.67 22.11 -12.35
CA LEU A 170 12.78 20.67 -12.10
C LEU A 170 14.15 20.33 -11.55
N GLU A 171 14.21 19.30 -10.72
CA GLU A 171 15.44 18.72 -10.18
C GLU A 171 15.44 17.21 -10.45
N PHE A 172 16.49 16.68 -11.10
CA PHE A 172 16.62 15.24 -11.29
C PHE A 172 16.99 14.57 -9.96
N GLY A 173 16.10 13.71 -9.44
CA GLY A 173 16.27 13.00 -8.19
C GLY A 173 16.76 11.57 -8.36
N GLY A 174 16.54 10.96 -9.54
CA GLY A 174 16.93 9.56 -9.77
C GLY A 174 15.90 8.75 -10.54
N LEU A 175 15.89 7.45 -10.29
CA LEU A 175 15.06 6.47 -11.01
C LEU A 175 14.16 5.71 -10.04
N MET A 176 12.95 5.35 -10.50
CA MET A 176 11.99 4.58 -9.73
C MET A 176 11.54 3.33 -10.49
N PHE A 177 11.63 2.17 -9.83
CA PHE A 177 11.29 0.87 -10.40
C PHE A 177 10.22 0.16 -9.55
N TYR A 178 9.38 -0.61 -10.22
CA TYR A 178 8.49 -1.60 -9.59
C TYR A 178 8.60 -2.91 -10.38
N PRO A 179 9.70 -3.67 -10.21
CA PRO A 179 9.96 -4.85 -11.04
C PRO A 179 9.01 -6.01 -10.69
N PRO A 180 8.73 -6.91 -11.64
CA PRO A 180 8.19 -8.24 -11.33
C PRO A 180 9.09 -8.99 -10.35
N VAL A 181 8.54 -9.95 -9.62
CA VAL A 181 9.28 -10.72 -8.58
C VAL A 181 10.50 -11.45 -9.16
N ASP A 182 10.43 -11.86 -10.43
CA ASP A 182 11.48 -12.52 -11.20
C ASP A 182 12.23 -11.59 -12.18
N GLY A 183 11.85 -10.30 -12.23
CA GLY A 183 12.35 -9.31 -13.22
C GLY A 183 13.71 -8.67 -12.89
N TRP A 184 14.39 -9.06 -11.83
CA TRP A 184 15.59 -8.38 -11.32
C TRP A 184 16.76 -8.33 -12.30
N PRO A 185 17.08 -9.38 -13.10
CA PRO A 185 18.16 -9.28 -14.08
C PRO A 185 17.89 -8.24 -15.19
N ALA A 186 16.62 -8.15 -15.63
CA ALA A 186 16.23 -7.14 -16.62
C ALA A 186 16.29 -5.73 -16.02
N THR A 187 15.86 -5.57 -14.76
CA THR A 187 15.91 -4.30 -14.03
C THR A 187 17.36 -3.85 -13.81
N GLN A 188 18.27 -4.76 -13.47
CA GLN A 188 19.70 -4.43 -13.32
C GLN A 188 20.29 -3.96 -14.66
N LYS A 189 20.05 -4.70 -15.72
CA LYS A 189 20.52 -4.31 -17.07
C LYS A 189 20.00 -2.93 -17.50
N PHE A 190 18.71 -2.67 -17.21
CA PHE A 190 18.13 -1.35 -17.49
C PHE A 190 18.84 -0.26 -16.68
N LEU A 191 19.02 -0.47 -15.36
CA LEU A 191 19.67 0.48 -14.48
C LEU A 191 21.10 0.79 -14.91
N ASP A 192 21.88 -0.24 -15.25
CA ASP A 192 23.28 -0.07 -15.67
C ASP A 192 23.36 0.78 -16.94
N SER A 193 22.53 0.44 -17.98
CA SER A 193 22.48 1.21 -19.21
C SER A 193 21.97 2.64 -19.01
N ALA A 194 20.99 2.84 -18.12
CA ALA A 194 20.50 4.18 -17.82
C ALA A 194 21.55 5.02 -17.09
N ARG A 195 22.33 4.43 -16.18
CA ARG A 195 23.44 5.10 -15.48
C ARG A 195 24.52 5.57 -16.45
N ASP A 196 24.88 4.75 -17.43
CA ASP A 196 25.87 5.13 -18.45
C ASP A 196 25.38 6.37 -19.22
N GLY A 197 24.14 6.37 -19.71
CA GLY A 197 23.57 7.50 -20.42
C GLY A 197 23.35 8.75 -19.54
N LEU A 198 23.02 8.59 -18.27
CA LEU A 198 22.95 9.69 -17.30
C LEU A 198 24.36 10.31 -17.07
N GLY A 199 25.39 9.47 -16.97
CA GLY A 199 26.77 9.91 -16.84
C GLY A 199 27.25 10.78 -18.01
N GLU A 200 26.84 10.46 -19.24
CA GLU A 200 27.10 11.32 -20.43
C GLU A 200 26.43 12.71 -20.31
N LEU A 201 25.33 12.81 -19.57
CA LEU A 201 24.65 14.09 -19.28
C LEU A 201 25.24 14.82 -18.05
N GLY A 202 26.22 14.23 -17.37
CA GLY A 202 26.74 14.74 -16.09
C GLY A 202 25.73 14.61 -14.92
N LEU A 203 24.76 13.69 -15.05
CA LEU A 203 23.75 13.43 -14.02
C LEU A 203 24.09 12.18 -13.21
N VAL A 204 23.77 12.24 -11.93
CA VAL A 204 23.82 11.09 -11.00
C VAL A 204 22.43 10.82 -10.46
N ALA A 205 22.02 9.56 -10.49
CA ALA A 205 20.75 9.15 -9.86
C ALA A 205 20.99 8.90 -8.36
N ASP A 206 20.77 9.91 -7.53
CA ASP A 206 20.94 9.81 -6.07
C ASP A 206 19.96 8.81 -5.44
N ILE A 207 18.76 8.74 -5.99
CA ILE A 207 17.71 7.84 -5.53
C ILE A 207 17.46 6.78 -6.59
N ILE A 208 17.69 5.53 -6.22
CA ILE A 208 17.26 4.35 -6.96
C ILE A 208 16.22 3.65 -6.10
N SER A 209 14.96 3.98 -6.38
CA SER A 209 13.82 3.56 -5.57
C SER A 209 13.18 2.30 -6.14
N THR A 210 13.12 1.23 -5.35
CA THR A 210 12.46 -0.04 -5.71
C THR A 210 11.18 -0.23 -4.91
N GLY A 211 10.40 -1.27 -5.19
CA GLY A 211 9.18 -1.43 -4.41
C GLY A 211 8.44 -2.73 -4.54
N GLY A 212 7.47 -2.82 -3.65
CA GLY A 212 6.46 -3.85 -3.58
C GLY A 212 6.67 -4.85 -2.46
N THR A 213 5.60 -5.14 -1.71
CA THR A 213 5.62 -6.19 -0.67
C THR A 213 5.99 -7.57 -1.23
N PRO A 214 5.53 -8.01 -2.42
CA PRO A 214 5.97 -9.29 -2.99
C PRO A 214 7.48 -9.39 -3.23
N ASN A 215 8.16 -8.24 -3.33
CA ASN A 215 9.61 -8.16 -3.57
C ASN A 215 10.45 -8.15 -2.27
N LEU A 216 9.86 -8.31 -1.10
CA LEU A 216 10.61 -8.34 0.16
C LEU A 216 11.62 -9.49 0.21
N VAL A 217 11.32 -10.62 -0.42
CA VAL A 217 12.24 -11.76 -0.55
C VAL A 217 13.44 -11.47 -1.46
N ASN A 218 13.42 -10.36 -2.17
CA ASN A 218 14.41 -9.95 -3.16
C ASN A 218 15.16 -8.67 -2.78
N LEU A 219 15.01 -8.20 -1.54
CA LEU A 219 15.74 -7.01 -1.07
C LEU A 219 17.24 -7.19 -1.25
N GLY A 220 17.90 -6.13 -1.74
CA GLY A 220 19.33 -6.14 -2.04
C GLY A 220 19.74 -6.80 -3.36
N ARG A 221 18.79 -7.34 -4.17
CA ARG A 221 19.14 -7.93 -5.48
C ARG A 221 19.42 -6.92 -6.59
N LEU A 222 18.96 -5.67 -6.45
CA LEU A 222 19.31 -4.60 -7.38
C LEU A 222 20.53 -3.87 -6.83
N ASP A 223 21.67 -4.04 -7.49
CA ASP A 223 22.89 -3.35 -7.09
C ASP A 223 22.75 -1.84 -7.32
N GLY A 224 23.05 -1.09 -6.24
CA GLY A 224 22.90 0.36 -6.22
C GLY A 224 21.47 0.86 -5.97
N ALA A 225 20.51 0.01 -5.60
CA ALA A 225 19.25 0.47 -5.00
C ALA A 225 19.55 1.25 -3.71
N THR A 226 18.78 2.31 -3.46
CA THR A 226 18.96 3.18 -2.28
C THR A 226 17.80 3.11 -1.30
N GLU A 227 16.58 2.82 -1.79
CA GLU A 227 15.39 2.72 -0.95
C GLU A 227 14.39 1.68 -1.48
N HIS A 228 13.52 1.20 -0.57
CA HIS A 228 12.45 0.26 -0.89
C HIS A 228 11.09 0.76 -0.42
N ARG A 229 10.04 0.51 -1.24
CA ARG A 229 8.67 0.96 -1.01
C ARG A 229 7.71 -0.22 -0.90
N ALA A 230 7.60 -0.83 0.27
CA ALA A 230 6.56 -1.83 0.56
C ALA A 230 5.39 -1.17 1.29
N GLY A 231 4.18 -1.67 1.08
CA GLY A 231 2.98 -1.10 1.73
C GLY A 231 2.10 -2.16 2.38
N THR A 232 1.70 -3.19 1.65
CA THR A 232 0.76 -4.21 2.12
C THR A 232 1.25 -4.96 3.36
N CYS A 233 2.57 -5.07 3.54
CA CYS A 233 3.20 -5.78 4.65
C CYS A 233 2.86 -5.22 6.04
N ILE A 234 2.36 -3.99 6.17
CA ILE A 234 1.91 -3.47 7.47
C ILE A 234 0.74 -4.30 8.03
N PHE A 235 -0.13 -4.78 7.16
CA PHE A 235 -1.29 -5.60 7.52
C PHE A 235 -1.18 -7.04 7.04
N ASN A 236 -0.50 -7.27 5.92
CA ASN A 236 -0.53 -8.48 5.13
C ASN A 236 -1.96 -8.94 4.78
N ASP A 237 -2.09 -9.90 3.90
CA ASP A 237 -3.37 -10.42 3.42
C ASP A 237 -3.18 -11.78 2.72
N ARG A 238 -4.26 -12.35 2.22
CA ARG A 238 -4.21 -13.63 1.51
C ARG A 238 -3.31 -13.59 0.26
N MET A 239 -3.26 -12.45 -0.46
CA MET A 239 -2.36 -12.31 -1.61
C MET A 239 -0.89 -12.37 -1.17
N MET A 240 -0.54 -11.78 -0.02
CA MET A 240 0.83 -11.81 0.52
C MET A 240 1.18 -13.20 1.04
N MET A 241 0.22 -13.92 1.62
CA MET A 241 0.41 -15.34 1.98
C MET A 241 0.66 -16.19 0.73
N ALA A 242 -0.13 -16.02 -0.33
CA ALA A 242 0.04 -16.74 -1.59
C ALA A 242 1.36 -16.40 -2.31
N ALA A 243 1.86 -15.18 -2.13
CA ALA A 243 3.18 -14.77 -2.62
C ALA A 243 4.35 -15.30 -1.78
N GLY A 244 4.08 -15.99 -0.66
CA GLY A 244 5.09 -16.57 0.22
C GLY A 244 5.90 -15.55 1.03
N VAL A 245 5.35 -14.34 1.24
CA VAL A 245 6.02 -13.26 1.99
C VAL A 245 5.41 -13.02 3.37
N ALA A 246 4.33 -13.72 3.71
CA ALA A 246 3.66 -13.64 5.01
C ALA A 246 2.95 -14.94 5.35
N ASP A 247 2.73 -15.17 6.64
CA ASP A 247 1.87 -16.22 7.17
C ASP A 247 0.59 -15.64 7.75
N ILE A 248 -0.38 -16.50 8.10
CA ILE A 248 -1.66 -16.07 8.71
C ILE A 248 -1.44 -15.30 10.03
N GLY A 249 -0.36 -15.58 10.77
CA GLY A 249 0.03 -14.88 11.98
C GLY A 249 0.52 -13.45 11.75
N ASP A 250 0.87 -13.10 10.50
CA ASP A 250 1.33 -11.76 10.10
C ASP A 250 0.18 -10.90 9.56
N CYS A 251 -1.01 -11.50 9.34
CA CYS A 251 -2.19 -10.77 8.91
C CYS A 251 -2.79 -10.02 10.10
N ALA A 252 -2.57 -8.69 10.12
CA ALA A 252 -2.96 -7.82 11.23
C ALA A 252 -4.40 -7.30 11.11
N LEU A 253 -5.02 -7.38 9.94
CA LEU A 253 -6.36 -6.87 9.68
C LEU A 253 -7.35 -8.02 9.48
N ASP A 254 -8.39 -8.01 10.30
CA ASP A 254 -9.56 -8.86 10.16
C ASP A 254 -10.82 -8.03 9.94
N ILE A 255 -11.72 -8.52 9.10
CA ILE A 255 -13.11 -8.06 9.05
C ILE A 255 -13.93 -8.96 9.97
N PHE A 256 -14.50 -8.37 11.01
CA PHE A 256 -15.47 -9.04 11.88
C PHE A 256 -16.84 -8.95 11.21
N THR A 257 -17.49 -10.07 11.02
CA THR A 257 -18.76 -10.19 10.30
C THR A 257 -19.66 -11.25 10.94
N SER A 258 -20.97 -11.06 10.90
CA SER A 258 -21.95 -11.96 11.50
C SER A 258 -22.49 -12.96 10.47
N VAL A 259 -22.73 -14.18 10.90
CA VAL A 259 -23.58 -15.11 10.16
C VAL A 259 -25.02 -14.69 10.36
N VAL A 260 -25.64 -14.10 9.35
CA VAL A 260 -26.99 -13.53 9.45
C VAL A 260 -28.09 -14.47 8.93
N SER A 261 -27.72 -15.51 8.20
CA SER A 261 -28.70 -16.48 7.69
C SER A 261 -28.06 -17.85 7.47
N ARG A 262 -28.85 -18.89 7.74
CA ARG A 262 -28.52 -20.28 7.46
C ARG A 262 -29.72 -20.96 6.81
N ALA A 263 -29.51 -21.75 5.76
CA ALA A 263 -30.54 -22.58 5.17
C ALA A 263 -29.93 -23.87 4.62
N GLY A 264 -30.55 -24.98 4.92
CA GLY A 264 -29.97 -26.29 4.66
C GLY A 264 -28.73 -26.55 5.53
N GLU A 265 -27.97 -27.57 5.18
CA GLU A 265 -26.80 -28.01 5.98
C GLU A 265 -25.53 -27.22 5.67
N THR A 266 -25.35 -26.82 4.41
CA THR A 266 -24.06 -26.31 3.91
C THR A 266 -24.06 -24.82 3.52
N ARG A 267 -25.19 -24.13 3.60
CA ARG A 267 -25.29 -22.72 3.22
C ARG A 267 -25.29 -21.79 4.43
N GLY A 268 -24.46 -20.74 4.38
CA GLY A 268 -24.49 -19.61 5.30
C GLY A 268 -24.40 -18.27 4.56
N ILE A 269 -24.81 -17.19 5.21
CA ILE A 269 -24.72 -15.82 4.70
C ILE A 269 -24.08 -14.93 5.77
N LEU A 270 -23.06 -14.19 5.35
CA LEU A 270 -22.43 -13.12 6.14
C LEU A 270 -23.07 -11.78 5.81
N ASP A 271 -23.08 -10.83 6.76
CA ASP A 271 -23.48 -9.43 6.56
C ASP A 271 -22.40 -8.56 5.92
N ALA A 272 -21.34 -9.16 5.41
CA ALA A 272 -20.26 -8.51 4.67
C ALA A 272 -20.20 -9.05 3.25
N GLY A 273 -20.18 -8.17 2.27
CA GLY A 273 -20.09 -8.49 0.85
C GLY A 273 -18.96 -7.73 0.15
N SER A 274 -19.14 -7.44 -1.15
CA SER A 274 -18.13 -6.78 -1.96
C SER A 274 -17.84 -5.34 -1.52
N LYS A 275 -18.74 -4.68 -0.82
CA LYS A 275 -18.51 -3.35 -0.20
C LYS A 275 -17.65 -3.42 1.07
N THR A 276 -17.27 -4.61 1.52
CA THR A 276 -16.44 -4.80 2.72
C THR A 276 -15.18 -5.60 2.42
N PHE A 277 -15.29 -6.75 1.73
CA PHE A 277 -14.17 -7.65 1.47
C PHE A 277 -13.37 -7.31 0.22
N THR A 278 -13.87 -6.46 -0.67
CA THR A 278 -13.37 -6.25 -2.03
C THR A 278 -13.72 -7.35 -3.03
N SER A 279 -13.79 -6.98 -4.30
CA SER A 279 -13.93 -7.94 -5.41
C SER A 279 -12.58 -8.42 -5.98
N ASP A 280 -11.46 -7.95 -5.45
CA ASP A 280 -10.13 -8.38 -5.87
C ASP A 280 -9.86 -9.80 -5.40
N ILE A 281 -9.85 -10.75 -6.32
CA ILE A 281 -9.54 -12.14 -6.00
C ILE A 281 -8.06 -12.48 -6.14
N GLY A 282 -7.29 -11.69 -6.91
CA GLY A 282 -5.84 -11.87 -7.06
C GLY A 282 -5.40 -13.26 -7.50
N GLY A 283 -6.26 -13.96 -8.26
CA GLY A 283 -6.02 -15.36 -8.65
C GLY A 283 -6.32 -16.39 -7.56
N LEU A 284 -6.81 -15.97 -6.38
CA LEU A 284 -7.16 -16.85 -5.27
C LEU A 284 -8.58 -17.41 -5.44
N ASP A 285 -8.83 -18.55 -4.82
CA ASP A 285 -10.17 -19.10 -4.70
C ASP A 285 -10.92 -18.48 -3.51
N GLY A 286 -12.16 -18.01 -3.77
CA GLY A 286 -13.00 -17.34 -2.78
C GLY A 286 -12.55 -15.93 -2.40
N PHE A 287 -13.26 -15.32 -1.43
CA PHE A 287 -13.19 -13.89 -1.11
C PHE A 287 -12.75 -13.58 0.34
N GLY A 288 -11.82 -14.33 0.86
CA GLY A 288 -11.29 -14.18 2.19
C GLY A 288 -11.00 -15.52 2.85
N LEU A 289 -10.30 -15.49 3.98
CA LEU A 289 -10.01 -16.66 4.82
C LEU A 289 -10.67 -16.46 6.18
N ILE A 290 -11.59 -17.34 6.54
CA ILE A 290 -12.26 -17.31 7.83
C ILE A 290 -11.36 -17.97 8.87
N ARG A 291 -10.95 -17.25 9.92
CA ARG A 291 -9.99 -17.76 10.91
C ARG A 291 -10.54 -18.92 11.73
N GLU A 292 -11.81 -18.85 12.12
CA GLU A 292 -12.48 -19.85 12.94
C GLU A 292 -12.84 -21.13 12.15
N HIS A 293 -13.04 -20.97 10.84
CA HIS A 293 -13.44 -22.05 9.94
C HIS A 293 -12.67 -21.96 8.63
N PRO A 294 -11.37 -22.29 8.61
CA PRO A 294 -10.53 -22.19 7.40
C PRO A 294 -11.00 -23.12 6.27
N GLU A 295 -11.80 -24.13 6.58
CA GLU A 295 -12.48 -25.03 5.63
C GLU A 295 -13.73 -24.41 4.99
N ALA A 296 -14.32 -23.38 5.61
CA ALA A 296 -15.45 -22.65 5.05
C ALA A 296 -14.99 -21.70 3.94
N ARG A 297 -15.81 -21.55 2.90
CA ARG A 297 -15.44 -20.74 1.75
C ARG A 297 -16.49 -19.66 1.46
N ILE A 298 -16.03 -18.41 1.33
CA ILE A 298 -16.85 -17.33 0.76
C ILE A 298 -16.74 -17.46 -0.77
N HIS A 299 -17.66 -18.20 -1.40
CA HIS A 299 -17.55 -18.57 -2.81
C HIS A 299 -18.16 -17.54 -3.76
N LYS A 300 -19.02 -16.66 -3.24
CA LYS A 300 -19.72 -15.61 -3.99
C LYS A 300 -20.02 -14.43 -3.07
N MET A 301 -20.15 -13.24 -3.64
CA MET A 301 -20.61 -12.04 -2.93
C MET A 301 -21.73 -11.34 -3.71
N ALA A 302 -22.65 -10.72 -2.96
CA ALA A 302 -23.40 -9.55 -3.36
C ALA A 302 -22.76 -8.32 -2.69
N GLU A 303 -23.38 -7.16 -2.81
CA GLU A 303 -22.84 -5.91 -2.23
C GLU A 303 -22.69 -6.01 -0.72
N GLU A 304 -23.72 -6.51 -0.02
CA GLU A 304 -23.81 -6.56 1.45
C GLU A 304 -23.78 -8.00 2.01
N HIS A 305 -23.59 -9.01 1.17
CA HIS A 305 -23.68 -10.41 1.59
C HIS A 305 -22.52 -11.25 1.05
N GLY A 306 -21.87 -11.99 1.95
CA GLY A 306 -20.94 -13.07 1.63
C GLY A 306 -21.65 -14.43 1.67
N PHE A 307 -21.56 -15.19 0.58
CA PHE A 307 -22.19 -16.52 0.48
C PHE A 307 -21.20 -17.59 0.91
N LEU A 308 -21.51 -18.27 2.01
CA LEU A 308 -20.68 -19.35 2.56
C LEU A 308 -21.06 -20.70 1.95
N ASP A 309 -20.04 -21.42 1.53
CA ASP A 309 -20.07 -22.88 1.40
C ASP A 309 -19.44 -23.48 2.65
N LEU A 310 -20.25 -24.24 3.40
CA LEU A 310 -19.90 -24.86 4.67
C LEU A 310 -19.80 -26.39 4.54
N SER A 311 -19.80 -26.92 3.33
CA SER A 311 -19.77 -28.37 3.07
C SER A 311 -18.53 -29.07 3.66
N GLY A 312 -17.43 -28.32 3.86
CA GLY A 312 -16.20 -28.80 4.50
C GLY A 312 -16.18 -28.71 6.02
N CYS A 313 -17.19 -28.06 6.65
CA CYS A 313 -17.19 -27.81 8.08
C CYS A 313 -17.80 -28.97 8.87
N GLU A 314 -17.06 -29.58 9.78
CA GLU A 314 -17.60 -30.57 10.72
C GLU A 314 -18.55 -29.92 11.74
N ALA A 315 -18.23 -28.70 12.19
CA ALA A 315 -19.03 -27.91 13.12
C ALA A 315 -19.31 -26.53 12.50
N PRO A 316 -20.29 -26.43 11.59
CA PRO A 316 -20.56 -25.18 10.90
C PRO A 316 -21.10 -24.11 11.84
N PRO A 317 -20.77 -22.82 11.59
CA PRO A 317 -21.20 -21.71 12.44
C PRO A 317 -22.74 -21.56 12.45
N ALA A 318 -23.28 -21.09 13.55
CA ALA A 318 -24.71 -20.79 13.72
C ALA A 318 -25.04 -19.35 13.30
N VAL A 319 -26.34 -19.04 13.17
CA VAL A 319 -26.81 -17.65 13.02
C VAL A 319 -26.48 -16.88 14.28
N GLY A 320 -25.85 -15.72 14.14
CA GLY A 320 -25.37 -14.87 15.22
C GLY A 320 -23.90 -15.08 15.56
N ASP A 321 -23.25 -16.14 15.04
CA ASP A 321 -21.82 -16.32 15.26
C ASP A 321 -21.01 -15.25 14.51
N ILE A 322 -19.94 -14.80 15.15
CA ILE A 322 -19.02 -13.78 14.61
C ILE A 322 -17.78 -14.44 14.04
N MET A 323 -17.56 -14.18 12.76
CA MET A 323 -16.43 -14.66 11.99
C MET A 323 -15.38 -13.55 11.83
N ARG A 324 -14.11 -13.91 11.94
CA ARG A 324 -12.99 -13.03 11.56
C ARG A 324 -12.49 -13.46 10.18
N VAL A 325 -12.50 -12.52 9.26
CA VAL A 325 -12.11 -12.80 7.87
C VAL A 325 -10.89 -11.98 7.50
N VAL A 326 -9.81 -12.66 7.14
CA VAL A 326 -8.65 -12.04 6.47
C VAL A 326 -9.04 -11.79 5.01
N PRO A 327 -9.07 -10.53 4.53
CA PRO A 327 -9.46 -10.24 3.15
C PRO A 327 -8.39 -10.73 2.15
N ASN A 328 -8.78 -10.88 0.89
CA ASN A 328 -7.84 -11.19 -0.18
C ASN A 328 -6.83 -10.07 -0.37
N HIS A 329 -7.30 -8.79 -0.35
CA HIS A 329 -6.45 -7.62 -0.52
C HIS A 329 -6.85 -6.49 0.43
N VAL A 330 -6.02 -6.22 1.42
CA VAL A 330 -6.29 -5.22 2.48
C VAL A 330 -6.38 -3.79 1.95
N CYS A 331 -5.63 -3.42 0.90
CA CYS A 331 -5.61 -2.04 0.41
C CYS A 331 -7.00 -1.56 -0.05
N VAL A 332 -7.77 -2.43 -0.69
CA VAL A 332 -9.13 -2.10 -1.15
C VAL A 332 -10.10 -2.15 0.02
N ALA A 333 -10.03 -3.17 0.88
CA ALA A 333 -10.89 -3.29 2.06
C ALA A 333 -10.77 -2.05 2.97
N VAL A 334 -9.54 -1.60 3.26
CA VAL A 334 -9.30 -0.37 4.05
C VAL A 334 -9.85 0.88 3.37
N ASN A 335 -9.75 0.98 2.04
CA ASN A 335 -10.30 2.13 1.31
C ASN A 335 -11.84 2.19 1.33
N MET A 336 -12.53 1.15 1.80
CA MET A 336 -14.00 1.09 1.87
C MET A 336 -14.56 1.46 3.24
N VAL A 337 -13.71 1.59 4.27
CA VAL A 337 -14.11 1.94 5.63
C VAL A 337 -13.59 3.30 6.07
N ASP A 338 -14.31 3.99 6.94
CA ASP A 338 -13.91 5.30 7.45
C ASP A 338 -12.90 5.21 8.60
N GLN A 339 -12.89 4.07 9.30
CA GLN A 339 -12.08 3.85 10.49
C GLN A 339 -11.65 2.39 10.63
N LEU A 340 -10.58 2.19 11.37
CA LEU A 340 -10.07 0.90 11.81
C LEU A 340 -10.12 0.84 13.34
N VAL A 341 -10.79 -0.16 13.89
CA VAL A 341 -10.76 -0.40 15.34
C VAL A 341 -9.43 -1.07 15.68
N ALA A 342 -8.68 -0.47 16.58
CA ALA A 342 -7.37 -0.94 16.98
C ALA A 342 -7.43 -1.69 18.30
N VAL A 343 -6.90 -2.92 18.31
CA VAL A 343 -6.84 -3.77 19.50
C VAL A 343 -5.41 -4.10 19.89
N ARG A 344 -5.18 -4.39 21.19
CA ARG A 344 -3.99 -5.05 21.72
C ARG A 344 -4.42 -6.18 22.64
N GLY A 345 -3.99 -7.39 22.31
CA GLY A 345 -4.49 -8.58 22.99
C GLY A 345 -6.01 -8.67 22.88
N ASN A 346 -6.73 -8.47 24.00
CA ASN A 346 -8.20 -8.53 24.04
C ASN A 346 -8.87 -7.19 24.37
N ASP A 347 -8.15 -6.09 24.29
CA ASP A 347 -8.67 -4.76 24.64
C ASP A 347 -8.73 -3.86 23.39
N ILE A 348 -9.84 -3.14 23.22
CA ILE A 348 -9.95 -2.07 22.23
C ILE A 348 -9.16 -0.88 22.79
N VAL A 349 -8.15 -0.43 22.06
CA VAL A 349 -7.24 0.62 22.55
C VAL A 349 -7.37 1.94 21.80
N ASP A 350 -7.91 1.91 20.57
CA ASP A 350 -8.06 3.12 19.75
C ASP A 350 -9.05 2.89 18.59
N VAL A 351 -9.47 3.97 17.95
CA VAL A 351 -10.22 3.97 16.70
C VAL A 351 -9.52 4.91 15.73
N LEU A 352 -8.82 4.35 14.76
CA LEU A 352 -7.97 5.09 13.85
C LEU A 352 -8.74 5.52 12.59
N PRO A 353 -8.82 6.83 12.27
CA PRO A 353 -9.43 7.27 11.04
C PRO A 353 -8.60 6.84 9.81
N VAL A 354 -9.28 6.39 8.75
CA VAL A 354 -8.70 6.23 7.42
C VAL A 354 -8.75 7.59 6.71
N ALA A 355 -7.95 8.54 7.21
CA ALA A 355 -8.09 9.98 6.91
C ALA A 355 -7.94 10.30 5.41
N ALA A 356 -7.15 9.51 4.67
CA ALA A 356 -6.99 9.68 3.23
C ALA A 356 -7.91 8.76 2.40
N ARG A 357 -8.97 8.17 3.01
CA ARG A 357 -9.99 7.42 2.27
C ARG A 357 -10.67 8.30 1.22
N GLY A 358 -10.87 7.77 0.04
CA GLY A 358 -11.51 8.53 -1.06
C GLY A 358 -10.66 9.64 -1.67
N ARG A 359 -9.45 9.90 -1.18
CA ARG A 359 -8.50 10.88 -1.73
C ARG A 359 -7.78 10.32 -2.96
N LEU A 360 -8.55 10.03 -4.01
CA LEU A 360 -8.08 9.36 -5.23
C LEU A 360 -7.60 10.33 -6.33
N VAL A 361 -7.71 11.64 -6.11
CA VAL A 361 -7.32 12.71 -7.05
C VAL A 361 -6.30 13.63 -6.43
#